data_e9cc5b5499493a574d1cc1ff91bc87cb
#
_entry.id   e9cc5b5499493a574d1cc1ff91bc87cb
#
_cell.length_a   1.000
_cell.length_b   1.000
_cell.length_c   1.000
_cell.angle_alpha   90.00
_cell.angle_beta   90.00
_cell.angle_gamma   90.00
#
_symmetry.space_group_name_H-M   'P 1'
#
loop_
_entity.id
_entity.type
_entity.pdbx_description
1 polymer ?
#
loop_
_entity_poly.entity_id
_entity_poly.type
_entity_poly.pdbx_seq_one_letter_code
_entity_poly.pdbx_strand_id
1 'polypeptide(L)'
;SWIMHTPGLFLSMPAKPNDAYHLLRHALKIDNPTIFIEHKLLYNTTGTLDKNDMGAPFGKANILRKGKDVSIISYSRMINYAEKAAEILEKENISAEVIDLRTLYPLDRETIITSVNKTKRALVLSESYYTSSVPSEITSIIFENCYKVLKKPVIRHHHPLQW
;
A
#
# COMPACT_ATOMS: atom_id res chain seq x y z
N SER A 1 0.52 -6.80 11.62
CA SER A 1 -0.54 -7.82 11.84
C SER A 1 -1.26 -7.61 13.15
N TRP A 2 -0.55 -7.65 14.28
CA TRP A 2 -1.16 -7.55 15.61
C TRP A 2 -2.10 -6.35 15.78
N ILE A 3 -1.66 -5.17 15.39
CA ILE A 3 -2.46 -3.94 15.46
C ILE A 3 -3.72 -4.04 14.58
N MET A 4 -3.58 -4.53 13.35
CA MET A 4 -4.73 -4.69 12.43
C MET A 4 -5.78 -5.69 12.93
N HIS A 5 -5.38 -6.61 13.80
CA HIS A 5 -6.29 -7.59 14.40
C HIS A 5 -7.07 -7.04 15.60
N THR A 6 -6.79 -5.80 16.03
CA THR A 6 -7.47 -5.17 17.17
C THR A 6 -8.55 -4.21 16.67
N PRO A 7 -9.85 -4.57 16.83
CA PRO A 7 -10.94 -3.72 16.41
C PRO A 7 -10.90 -2.34 17.07
N GLY A 8 -11.26 -1.30 16.32
CA GLY A 8 -11.33 0.08 16.82
C GLY A 8 -10.03 0.88 16.72
N LEU A 9 -8.89 0.23 16.49
CA LEU A 9 -7.63 0.94 16.22
C LEU A 9 -7.51 1.30 14.75
N PHE A 10 -7.08 2.51 14.45
CA PHE A 10 -6.68 2.90 13.10
C PHE A 10 -5.16 2.77 12.95
N LEU A 11 -4.71 2.44 11.73
CA LEU A 11 -3.29 2.24 11.46
C LEU A 11 -2.87 2.92 10.16
N SER A 12 -1.91 3.83 10.24
CA SER A 12 -1.31 4.53 9.11
C SER A 12 0.18 4.25 9.00
N MET A 13 0.66 4.09 7.77
CA MET A 13 2.08 3.87 7.43
C MET A 13 2.44 4.62 6.14
N PRO A 14 2.59 5.96 6.19
CA PRO A 14 2.88 6.78 5.02
C PRO A 14 4.24 6.47 4.40
N ALA A 15 4.35 6.68 3.08
CA ALA A 15 5.59 6.57 2.31
C ALA A 15 6.15 7.93 1.88
N LYS A 16 5.30 8.91 1.68
CA LYS A 16 5.65 10.23 1.13
C LYS A 16 5.46 11.33 2.16
N PRO A 17 6.29 12.40 2.14
CA PRO A 17 6.20 13.50 3.11
C PRO A 17 4.82 14.19 3.14
N ASN A 18 4.21 14.41 1.97
CA ASN A 18 2.88 15.02 1.88
C ASN A 18 1.82 14.14 2.55
N ASP A 19 1.84 12.84 2.31
CA ASP A 19 0.92 11.89 2.95
C ASP A 19 1.16 11.81 4.47
N ALA A 20 2.42 11.81 4.92
CA ALA A 20 2.74 11.81 6.34
C ALA A 20 2.11 13.03 7.06
N TYR A 21 2.24 14.21 6.47
CA TYR A 21 1.65 15.44 7.02
C TYR A 21 0.12 15.37 7.06
N HIS A 22 -0.53 15.02 5.96
CA HIS A 22 -1.98 15.06 5.86
C HIS A 22 -2.65 13.93 6.66
N LEU A 23 -2.09 12.73 6.65
CA LEU A 23 -2.60 11.60 7.44
C LEU A 23 -2.45 11.87 8.94
N LEU A 24 -1.33 12.46 9.39
CA LEU A 24 -1.18 12.83 10.79
C LEU A 24 -2.21 13.88 11.21
N ARG A 25 -2.42 14.91 10.39
CA ARG A 25 -3.48 15.91 10.66
C ARG A 25 -4.88 15.30 10.66
N HIS A 26 -5.12 14.30 9.84
CA HIS A 26 -6.39 13.58 9.83
C HIS A 26 -6.53 12.76 11.11
N ALA A 27 -5.48 12.02 11.51
CA ALA A 27 -5.46 11.23 12.73
C ALA A 27 -5.80 12.04 13.98
N LEU A 28 -5.35 13.31 14.04
CA LEU A 28 -5.64 14.21 15.17
C LEU A 28 -7.09 14.72 15.22
N LYS A 29 -7.89 14.48 14.18
CA LYS A 29 -9.28 14.97 14.06
C LYS A 29 -10.34 13.88 14.21
N ILE A 30 -9.95 12.61 14.12
CA ILE A 30 -10.86 11.48 14.24
C ILE A 30 -10.91 10.98 15.68
N ASP A 31 -12.07 10.45 16.10
CA ASP A 31 -12.28 9.98 17.47
C ASP A 31 -11.72 8.58 17.74
N ASN A 32 -11.17 7.90 16.72
CA ASN A 32 -10.60 6.58 16.87
C ASN A 32 -9.13 6.65 17.32
N PRO A 33 -8.71 5.81 18.27
CA PRO A 33 -7.30 5.66 18.59
C PRO A 33 -6.51 5.28 17.31
N THR A 34 -5.50 6.07 17.00
CA THR A 34 -4.71 5.90 15.78
C THR A 34 -3.27 5.57 16.11
N ILE A 35 -2.77 4.50 15.50
CA ILE A 35 -1.36 4.16 15.50
C ILE A 35 -0.74 4.65 14.20
N PHE A 36 0.22 5.55 14.32
CA PHE A 36 0.91 6.17 13.21
C PHE A 36 2.35 5.66 13.18
N ILE A 37 2.69 4.84 12.17
CA ILE A 37 4.01 4.21 12.07
C ILE A 37 4.80 4.87 10.96
N GLU A 38 5.92 5.48 11.33
CA GLU A 38 6.88 6.06 10.40
C GLU A 38 8.10 5.16 10.27
N HIS A 39 8.54 4.95 9.04
CA HIS A 39 9.74 4.15 8.80
C HIS A 39 10.99 5.01 8.99
N LYS A 40 11.90 4.61 9.87
CA LYS A 40 13.11 5.35 10.22
C LYS A 40 13.94 5.82 9.00
N LEU A 41 14.06 4.98 7.99
CA LEU A 41 14.83 5.30 6.77
C LEU A 41 14.12 6.30 5.83
N LEU A 42 12.89 6.72 6.16
CA LEU A 42 12.18 7.77 5.42
C LEU A 42 12.35 9.16 6.05
N TYR A 43 12.91 9.29 7.26
CA TYR A 43 13.02 10.58 7.96
C TYR A 43 13.85 11.65 7.20
N ASN A 44 14.79 11.21 6.39
CA ASN A 44 15.59 12.13 5.57
C ASN A 44 14.98 12.36 4.17
N THR A 45 13.78 11.84 3.91
CA THR A 45 13.09 12.07 2.64
C THR A 45 12.43 13.43 2.66
N THR A 46 12.79 14.27 1.71
CA THR A 46 12.17 15.59 1.52
C THR A 46 11.15 15.54 0.39
N GLY A 47 10.17 16.42 0.43
CA GLY A 47 9.15 16.52 -0.61
C GLY A 47 8.40 17.83 -0.50
N THR A 48 7.67 18.17 -1.56
CA THR A 48 6.80 19.36 -1.58
C THR A 48 5.56 19.09 -0.74
N LEU A 49 5.23 20.03 0.12
CA LEU A 49 3.98 20.02 0.88
C LEU A 49 2.95 20.85 0.14
N ASP A 50 1.89 20.24 -0.35
CA ASP A 50 0.73 20.94 -0.82
C ASP A 50 -0.24 21.21 0.34
N LYS A 51 -0.25 22.46 0.81
CA LYS A 51 -1.13 22.87 1.92
C LYS A 51 -2.60 22.96 1.52
N ASN A 52 -2.90 23.05 0.23
CA ASN A 52 -4.26 23.08 -0.31
C ASN A 52 -4.80 21.67 -0.58
N ASP A 53 -3.92 20.68 -0.65
CA ASP A 53 -4.34 19.30 -0.70
C ASP A 53 -5.02 18.92 0.62
N MET A 54 -6.30 18.61 0.55
CA MET A 54 -7.07 18.15 1.73
C MET A 54 -6.56 16.81 2.25
N GLY A 55 -5.62 16.20 1.54
CA GLY A 55 -5.09 14.87 1.81
C GLY A 55 -6.14 13.78 1.63
N ALA A 56 -5.70 12.55 1.54
CA ALA A 56 -6.65 11.46 1.53
C ALA A 56 -7.10 11.13 2.96
N PRO A 57 -8.39 10.87 3.15
CA PRO A 57 -8.88 10.33 4.41
C PRO A 57 -8.31 8.94 4.65
N PHE A 58 -8.37 8.48 5.91
CA PHE A 58 -8.08 7.08 6.22
C PHE A 58 -8.97 6.14 5.40
N GLY A 59 -8.41 5.01 4.98
CA GLY A 59 -9.10 4.05 4.12
C GLY A 59 -9.11 4.41 2.64
N LYS A 60 -8.28 5.37 2.21
CA LYS A 60 -8.09 5.70 0.79
C LYS A 60 -6.63 5.55 0.38
N ALA A 61 -6.39 4.63 -0.56
CA ALA A 61 -5.10 4.42 -1.18
C ALA A 61 -4.80 5.50 -2.24
N ASN A 62 -3.53 5.59 -2.63
CA ASN A 62 -3.10 6.47 -3.71
C ASN A 62 -2.53 5.65 -4.87
N ILE A 63 -3.01 5.90 -6.08
CA ILE A 63 -2.42 5.32 -7.29
C ILE A 63 -1.30 6.26 -7.75
N LEU A 64 -0.07 5.95 -7.36
CA LEU A 64 1.11 6.76 -7.69
C LEU A 64 1.47 6.66 -9.17
N ARG A 65 1.19 5.52 -9.77
CA ARG A 65 1.41 5.27 -11.19
C ARG A 65 0.26 4.44 -11.74
N LYS A 66 -0.35 4.89 -12.83
CA LYS A 66 -1.37 4.11 -13.55
C LYS A 66 -0.71 3.03 -14.41
N GLY A 67 -1.30 1.85 -14.45
CA GLY A 67 -0.83 0.72 -15.26
C GLY A 67 -1.96 -0.20 -15.68
N LYS A 68 -1.64 -1.17 -16.57
CA LYS A 68 -2.63 -2.09 -17.12
C LYS A 68 -2.21 -3.57 -17.10
N ASP A 69 -0.94 -3.88 -16.81
CA ASP A 69 -0.41 -5.24 -16.94
C ASP A 69 -0.21 -5.96 -15.62
N VAL A 70 0.11 -5.21 -14.54
CA VAL A 70 0.30 -5.74 -13.19
C VAL A 70 0.02 -4.66 -12.15
N SER A 71 -0.63 -5.02 -11.02
CA SER A 71 -0.77 -4.16 -9.85
C SER A 71 0.34 -4.47 -8.85
N ILE A 72 1.12 -3.46 -8.47
CA ILE A 72 2.10 -3.52 -7.39
C ILE A 72 1.50 -2.78 -6.20
N ILE A 73 1.14 -3.51 -5.16
CA ILE A 73 0.45 -3.00 -3.99
C ILE A 73 1.44 -2.97 -2.83
N SER A 74 1.60 -1.82 -2.19
CA SER A 74 2.56 -1.67 -1.12
C SER A 74 2.20 -0.54 -0.17
N TYR A 75 3.05 -0.30 0.82
CA TYR A 75 2.92 0.76 1.82
C TYR A 75 4.30 1.11 2.40
N SER A 76 4.39 2.26 3.07
CA SER A 76 5.60 2.71 3.74
C SER A 76 6.81 2.73 2.80
N ARG A 77 8.00 2.43 3.29
CA ARG A 77 9.26 2.47 2.53
C ARG A 77 9.25 1.63 1.25
N MET A 78 8.53 0.52 1.23
CA MET A 78 8.50 -0.38 0.06
C MET A 78 7.86 0.25 -1.17
N ILE A 79 7.13 1.35 -1.02
CA ILE A 79 6.63 2.15 -2.14
C ILE A 79 7.77 2.66 -3.02
N ASN A 80 8.89 3.08 -2.45
CA ASN A 80 10.03 3.56 -3.23
C ASN A 80 10.64 2.44 -4.10
N TYR A 81 10.59 1.20 -3.64
CA TYR A 81 11.02 0.04 -4.43
C TYR A 81 9.98 -0.34 -5.48
N ALA A 82 8.69 -0.22 -5.16
CA ALA A 82 7.60 -0.45 -6.12
C ALA A 82 7.67 0.52 -7.31
N GLU A 83 7.93 1.81 -7.05
CA GLU A 83 8.10 2.82 -8.11
C GLU A 83 9.31 2.50 -8.99
N LYS A 84 10.48 2.19 -8.39
CA LYS A 84 11.67 1.79 -9.15
C LYS A 84 11.46 0.53 -9.97
N ALA A 85 10.77 -0.47 -9.41
CA ALA A 85 10.43 -1.68 -10.15
C ALA A 85 9.51 -1.38 -11.34
N ALA A 86 8.53 -0.50 -11.18
CA ALA A 86 7.65 -0.07 -12.25
C ALA A 86 8.39 0.67 -13.37
N GLU A 87 9.41 1.49 -13.04
CA GLU A 87 10.28 2.15 -14.03
C GLU A 87 11.12 1.14 -14.83
N ILE A 88 11.60 0.08 -14.19
CA ILE A 88 12.35 -1.00 -14.87
C ILE A 88 11.43 -1.79 -15.79
N LEU A 89 10.25 -2.16 -15.31
CA LEU A 89 9.25 -2.89 -16.09
C LEU A 89 8.77 -2.12 -17.31
N GLU A 90 8.68 -0.80 -17.24
CA GLU A 90 8.31 0.04 -18.38
C GLU A 90 9.31 -0.08 -19.54
N LYS A 91 10.61 -0.20 -19.24
CA LYS A 91 11.65 -0.41 -20.26
C LYS A 91 11.49 -1.76 -20.97
N GLU A 92 10.81 -2.69 -20.34
CA GLU A 92 10.44 -4.00 -20.89
C GLU A 92 9.02 -4.02 -21.47
N ASN A 93 8.39 -2.85 -21.66
CA ASN A 93 7.03 -2.68 -22.15
C ASN A 93 5.95 -3.30 -21.25
N ILE A 94 6.21 -3.40 -19.95
CA ILE A 94 5.25 -3.86 -18.94
C ILE A 94 4.75 -2.65 -18.16
N SER A 95 3.46 -2.35 -18.26
CA SER A 95 2.81 -1.20 -17.60
C SER A 95 2.32 -1.59 -16.21
N ALA A 96 3.11 -1.27 -15.19
CA ALA A 96 2.79 -1.54 -13.79
C ALA A 96 1.98 -0.41 -13.17
N GLU A 97 0.88 -0.75 -12.48
CA GLU A 97 0.16 0.16 -11.61
C GLU A 97 0.72 0.07 -10.19
N VAL A 98 1.13 1.21 -9.62
CA VAL A 98 1.68 1.27 -8.27
C VAL A 98 0.66 1.89 -7.33
N ILE A 99 0.29 1.14 -6.29
CA ILE A 99 -0.71 1.53 -5.28
C ILE A 99 -0.02 1.66 -3.93
N ASP A 100 -0.05 2.87 -3.38
CA ASP A 100 0.31 3.14 -2.00
C ASP A 100 -0.93 3.08 -1.12
N LEU A 101 -0.98 2.10 -0.22
CA LEU A 101 -2.10 1.91 0.68
C LEU A 101 -2.24 3.01 1.73
N ARG A 102 -1.16 3.65 2.14
CA ARG A 102 -1.09 4.74 3.14
C ARG A 102 -1.65 4.35 4.51
N THR A 103 -2.83 3.74 4.54
CA THR A 103 -3.47 3.21 5.74
C THR A 103 -3.68 1.71 5.62
N LEU A 104 -3.39 0.99 6.70
CA LEU A 104 -3.58 -0.46 6.75
C LEU A 104 -4.87 -0.84 7.47
N TYR A 105 -5.40 0.07 8.29
CA TYR A 105 -6.73 -0.04 8.85
C TYR A 105 -7.32 1.37 9.09
N PRO A 106 -8.46 1.71 8.51
CA PRO A 106 -9.18 0.93 7.49
C PRO A 106 -8.39 0.80 6.18
N LEU A 107 -8.56 -0.33 5.49
CA LEU A 107 -7.89 -0.63 4.23
C LEU A 107 -8.80 -0.27 3.03
N ASP A 108 -8.25 0.36 2.01
CA ASP A 108 -8.97 0.65 0.76
C ASP A 108 -9.10 -0.60 -0.12
N ARG A 109 -10.08 -1.44 0.22
CA ARG A 109 -10.38 -2.68 -0.52
C ARG A 109 -10.83 -2.38 -1.96
N GLU A 110 -11.58 -1.30 -2.15
CA GLU A 110 -12.15 -0.92 -3.45
C GLU A 110 -11.06 -0.62 -4.48
N THR A 111 -10.05 0.18 -4.11
CA THR A 111 -8.92 0.50 -4.99
C THR A 111 -8.13 -0.76 -5.34
N ILE A 112 -7.87 -1.65 -4.37
CA ILE A 112 -7.19 -2.93 -4.60
C ILE A 112 -7.96 -3.78 -5.62
N ILE A 113 -9.26 -3.99 -5.38
CA ILE A 113 -10.12 -4.83 -6.22
C ILE A 113 -10.22 -4.25 -7.64
N THR A 114 -10.45 -2.95 -7.77
CA THR A 114 -10.57 -2.27 -9.06
C THR A 114 -9.28 -2.40 -9.87
N SER A 115 -8.14 -2.17 -9.25
CA SER A 115 -6.84 -2.30 -9.90
C SER A 115 -6.59 -3.72 -10.40
N VAL A 116 -6.79 -4.72 -9.52
CA VAL A 116 -6.53 -6.12 -9.87
C VAL A 116 -7.51 -6.64 -10.93
N ASN A 117 -8.76 -6.23 -10.91
CA ASN A 117 -9.71 -6.57 -11.98
C ASN A 117 -9.26 -6.04 -13.35
N LYS A 118 -8.61 -4.88 -13.38
CA LYS A 118 -8.04 -4.30 -14.61
C LYS A 118 -6.77 -5.02 -15.05
N THR A 119 -5.79 -5.18 -14.17
CA THR A 119 -4.45 -5.69 -14.51
C THR A 119 -4.37 -7.22 -14.56
N LYS A 120 -5.24 -7.91 -13.83
CA LYS A 120 -5.35 -9.39 -13.73
C LYS A 120 -4.09 -10.08 -13.20
N ARG A 121 -3.17 -9.32 -12.63
CA ARG A 121 -1.94 -9.78 -11.97
C ARG A 121 -1.64 -8.87 -10.79
N ALA A 122 -1.23 -9.45 -9.67
CA ALA A 122 -0.91 -8.70 -8.47
C ALA A 122 0.39 -9.16 -7.82
N LEU A 123 1.19 -8.19 -7.41
CA LEU A 123 2.33 -8.33 -6.52
C LEU A 123 2.06 -7.50 -5.26
N VAL A 124 2.14 -8.11 -4.09
CA VAL A 124 2.09 -7.41 -2.81
C VAL A 124 3.49 -7.37 -2.22
N LEU A 125 4.02 -6.16 -2.02
CA LEU A 125 5.39 -5.91 -1.61
C LEU A 125 5.42 -5.36 -0.18
N SER A 126 6.21 -5.98 0.71
CA SER A 126 6.29 -5.60 2.12
C SER A 126 7.61 -6.03 2.77
N GLU A 127 8.03 -5.33 3.82
CA GLU A 127 9.15 -5.73 4.69
C GLU A 127 8.72 -6.69 5.81
N SER A 128 7.43 -7.01 5.92
CA SER A 128 6.91 -7.89 6.97
C SER A 128 7.27 -9.36 6.72
N TYR A 129 7.17 -10.17 7.79
CA TYR A 129 7.24 -11.62 7.64
C TYR A 129 6.12 -12.15 6.76
N TYR A 130 6.35 -13.34 6.19
CA TYR A 130 5.40 -14.00 5.29
C TYR A 130 4.11 -14.40 6.00
N THR A 131 4.23 -14.98 7.19
CA THR A 131 3.12 -15.55 7.95
C THR A 131 2.32 -14.46 8.67
N SER A 132 1.00 -14.55 8.64
CA SER A 132 0.06 -13.65 9.35
C SER A 132 0.34 -12.16 9.11
N SER A 133 0.74 -11.81 7.90
CA SER A 133 1.15 -10.48 7.53
C SER A 133 0.03 -9.68 6.85
N VAL A 134 0.20 -8.37 6.74
CA VAL A 134 -0.67 -7.49 5.93
C VAL A 134 -0.82 -8.00 4.49
N PRO A 135 0.26 -8.42 3.79
CA PRO A 135 0.14 -9.07 2.49
C PRO A 135 -0.76 -10.30 2.46
N SER A 136 -0.88 -11.05 3.55
CA SER A 136 -1.78 -12.21 3.61
C SER A 136 -3.24 -11.76 3.53
N GLU A 137 -3.62 -10.73 4.28
CA GLU A 137 -4.96 -10.15 4.23
C GLU A 137 -5.26 -9.58 2.84
N ILE A 138 -4.34 -8.80 2.26
CA ILE A 138 -4.50 -8.27 0.91
C ILE A 138 -4.69 -9.39 -0.12
N THR A 139 -3.94 -10.48 0.01
CA THR A 139 -4.07 -11.65 -0.88
C THR A 139 -5.43 -12.31 -0.75
N SER A 140 -5.97 -12.43 0.48
CA SER A 140 -7.33 -12.96 0.72
C SER A 140 -8.37 -12.08 0.06
N ILE A 141 -8.28 -10.75 0.24
CA ILE A 141 -9.18 -9.78 -0.40
C ILE A 141 -9.17 -9.93 -1.92
N ILE A 142 -7.98 -10.03 -2.52
CA ILE A 142 -7.82 -10.20 -3.96
C ILE A 142 -8.42 -11.54 -4.40
N PHE A 143 -8.15 -12.62 -3.69
CA PHE A 143 -8.66 -13.94 -4.05
C PHE A 143 -10.18 -13.99 -3.96
N GLU A 144 -10.78 -13.51 -2.88
CA GLU A 144 -12.22 -13.50 -2.67
C GLU A 144 -12.97 -12.73 -3.77
N ASN A 145 -12.39 -11.63 -4.27
CA ASN A 145 -13.08 -10.71 -5.17
C ASN A 145 -12.63 -10.79 -6.64
N CYS A 146 -11.44 -11.30 -6.90
CA CYS A 146 -10.80 -11.25 -8.23
C CYS A 146 -10.36 -12.62 -8.78
N TYR A 147 -10.59 -13.75 -8.06
CA TYR A 147 -10.03 -15.05 -8.47
C TYR A 147 -10.38 -15.45 -9.91
N LYS A 148 -11.59 -15.10 -10.38
CA LYS A 148 -12.05 -15.44 -11.75
C LYS A 148 -11.27 -14.73 -12.85
N VAL A 149 -10.66 -13.58 -12.56
CA VAL A 149 -9.94 -12.77 -13.56
C VAL A 149 -8.42 -12.89 -13.43
N LEU A 150 -7.91 -13.44 -12.33
CA LEU A 150 -6.49 -13.60 -12.12
C LEU A 150 -5.87 -14.53 -13.17
N LYS A 151 -4.83 -14.04 -13.86
CA LYS A 151 -4.05 -14.82 -14.82
C LYS A 151 -2.96 -15.67 -14.19
N LYS A 152 -2.53 -15.31 -12.97
CA LYS A 152 -1.50 -15.97 -12.17
C LYS A 152 -1.84 -15.83 -10.68
N PRO A 153 -1.33 -16.70 -9.81
CA PRO A 153 -1.43 -16.50 -8.37
C PRO A 153 -0.88 -15.13 -7.95
N VAL A 154 -1.45 -14.57 -6.89
CA VAL A 154 -0.91 -13.34 -6.28
C VAL A 154 0.46 -13.66 -5.68
N ILE A 155 1.45 -12.87 -6.05
CA ILE A 155 2.81 -13.00 -5.50
C ILE A 155 2.92 -12.07 -4.30
N ARG A 156 3.44 -12.59 -3.19
CA ARG A 156 3.86 -11.80 -2.03
C ARG A 156 5.38 -11.78 -1.97
N HIS A 157 5.95 -10.60 -2.06
CA HIS A 157 7.37 -10.41 -1.84
C HIS A 157 7.59 -9.78 -0.45
N HIS A 158 8.43 -10.38 0.34
CA HIS A 158 8.73 -10.00 1.72
C HIS A 158 10.23 -10.09 2.00
N HIS A 159 10.64 -9.54 3.11
CA HIS A 159 12.04 -9.65 3.54
C HIS A 159 12.38 -11.13 3.80
N PRO A 160 13.46 -11.67 3.22
CA PRO A 160 13.90 -13.02 3.54
C PRO A 160 14.25 -13.11 5.03
N LEU A 161 13.80 -14.20 5.66
CA LEU A 161 14.21 -14.53 7.02
C LEU A 161 15.72 -14.74 7.03
N GLN A 162 16.44 -13.85 7.69
CA GLN A 162 17.80 -14.14 8.12
C GLN A 162 17.72 -14.68 9.55
N TRP A 163 17.91 -15.97 9.68
CA TRP A 163 18.12 -16.64 10.97
C TRP A 163 19.59 -16.54 11.32
#